data_696930d72c8bf21a4cccb95d63ca6d4a
#
_entry.id   696930d72c8bf21a4cccb95d63ca6d4a
#
_cell.length_a   1.000
_cell.length_b   1.000
_cell.length_c   1.000
_cell.angle_alpha   90.00
_cell.angle_beta   90.00
_cell.angle_gamma   90.00
#
_symmetry.space_group_name_H-M   'P 1'
#
loop_
_entity.id
_entity.type
_entity.pdbx_description
1 polymer ?
#
loop_
_entity_poly.entity_id
_entity_poly.type
_entity_poly.pdbx_seq_one_letter_code
_entity_poly.pdbx_strand_id
1 'polypeptide(L)'
;MKERGPEDRMLFSIRRMTVEDLDEVLAIEQASYRTPWSRPAFESEIRAPHAFPLVLGQPDPPLVIGYIWCWGMLDECHILNVAVHPSFRRMGLASQMI
;
A
#
# COMPACT_ATOMS: atom_id res chain seq x y z
N MET A 1 -16.94 27.38 -8.49
CA MET A 1 -16.78 26.70 -7.57
C MET A 1 -15.50 26.57 -7.36
N LYS A 2 -15.35 26.66 -6.41
CA LYS A 2 -14.25 26.31 -6.24
C LYS A 2 -14.08 25.03 -6.84
N GLU A 3 -13.11 25.00 -7.56
CA GLU A 3 -12.98 23.85 -8.07
C GLU A 3 -12.68 22.88 -7.05
N ARG A 4 -13.06 21.75 -7.19
CA ARG A 4 -12.77 20.77 -6.31
C ARG A 4 -11.36 20.52 -6.34
N GLY A 5 -10.76 20.66 -5.29
CA GLY A 5 -9.38 20.37 -5.22
C GLY A 5 -9.16 18.90 -5.27
N PRO A 6 -7.91 18.49 -5.44
CA PRO A 6 -7.60 17.08 -5.43
C PRO A 6 -8.04 16.39 -4.17
N GLU A 7 -8.09 17.13 -3.06
CA GLU A 7 -8.46 16.52 -1.83
C GLU A 7 -9.89 16.07 -1.84
N ASP A 8 -10.72 16.63 -2.69
CA ASP A 8 -12.12 16.24 -2.73
C ASP A 8 -12.32 14.91 -3.38
N ARG A 9 -11.42 14.48 -4.24
CA ARG A 9 -11.57 13.19 -4.86
C ARG A 9 -10.39 12.31 -4.62
N MET A 10 -9.27 12.84 -4.17
CA MET A 10 -8.11 12.05 -3.97
C MET A 10 -7.60 12.26 -2.58
N LEU A 11 -8.42 11.94 -1.60
CA LEU A 11 -8.01 12.07 -0.22
C LEU A 11 -7.16 10.89 0.18
N PHE A 12 -6.19 10.57 -0.66
CA PHE A 12 -5.31 9.45 -0.39
C PHE A 12 -3.94 9.98 -0.04
N SER A 13 -3.23 9.24 0.78
CA SER A 13 -1.86 9.59 1.13
C SER A 13 -1.01 8.34 1.14
N ILE A 14 0.27 8.51 0.88
CA ILE A 14 1.22 7.42 0.92
C ILE A 14 2.05 7.61 2.16
N ARG A 15 2.17 6.54 2.97
CA ARG A 15 2.94 6.60 4.19
C ARG A 15 3.58 5.25 4.46
N ARG A 16 4.45 5.23 5.43
CA ARG A 16 5.11 4.00 5.82
C ARG A 16 4.10 3.03 6.40
N MET A 17 4.21 1.77 6.03
CA MET A 17 3.35 0.73 6.57
C MET A 17 3.77 0.41 8.00
N THR A 18 2.80 0.13 8.85
CA THR A 18 3.05 -0.31 10.22
C THR A 18 2.37 -1.64 10.46
N VAL A 19 2.67 -2.24 11.62
CA VAL A 19 2.08 -3.52 11.97
C VAL A 19 0.55 -3.42 12.04
N GLU A 20 0.04 -2.27 12.42
CA GLU A 20 -1.41 -2.09 12.50
C GLU A 20 -2.09 -2.13 11.14
N ASP A 21 -1.33 -1.96 10.05
CA ASP A 21 -1.92 -2.03 8.73
C ASP A 21 -2.06 -3.45 8.21
N LEU A 22 -1.49 -4.43 8.90
CA LEU A 22 -1.35 -5.77 8.33
C LEU A 22 -2.66 -6.49 8.09
N ASP A 23 -3.68 -6.25 8.92
CA ASP A 23 -4.96 -6.89 8.67
C ASP A 23 -5.50 -6.51 7.30
N GLU A 24 -5.46 -5.23 6.97
CA GLU A 24 -5.95 -4.76 5.69
C GLU A 24 -5.02 -5.14 4.56
N VAL A 25 -3.72 -5.06 4.78
CA VAL A 25 -2.74 -5.44 3.76
C VAL A 25 -2.89 -6.92 3.41
N LEU A 26 -3.08 -7.77 4.42
CA LEU A 26 -3.25 -9.19 4.15
C LEU A 26 -4.52 -9.48 3.37
N ALA A 27 -5.59 -8.76 3.65
CA ALA A 27 -6.81 -8.93 2.89
C ALA A 27 -6.60 -8.58 1.42
N ILE A 28 -5.86 -7.52 1.14
CA ILE A 28 -5.56 -7.13 -0.23
C ILE A 28 -4.65 -8.17 -0.88
N GLU A 29 -3.66 -8.66 -0.15
CA GLU A 29 -2.75 -9.65 -0.67
C GLU A 29 -3.50 -10.92 -1.05
N GLN A 30 -4.38 -11.38 -0.18
CA GLN A 30 -5.14 -12.59 -0.44
C GLN A 30 -6.10 -12.43 -1.61
N ALA A 31 -6.62 -11.23 -1.83
CA ALA A 31 -7.49 -10.96 -2.95
C ALA A 31 -6.71 -10.78 -4.26
N SER A 32 -5.40 -10.57 -4.18
CA SER A 32 -4.61 -10.21 -5.35
C SER A 32 -3.75 -11.35 -5.87
N TYR A 33 -3.36 -12.29 -5.03
CA TYR A 33 -2.40 -13.30 -5.42
C TYR A 33 -2.89 -14.70 -5.07
N ARG A 34 -2.52 -15.64 -5.94
CA ARG A 34 -2.89 -17.01 -5.71
C ARG A 34 -2.14 -17.61 -4.53
N THR A 35 -0.89 -17.19 -4.34
CA THR A 35 -0.09 -17.66 -3.23
C THR A 35 0.33 -16.44 -2.42
N PRO A 36 -0.54 -15.92 -1.57
CA PRO A 36 -0.23 -14.71 -0.84
C PRO A 36 0.81 -14.95 0.24
N TRP A 37 1.52 -13.87 0.59
CA TRP A 37 2.43 -13.92 1.72
C TRP A 37 1.65 -14.12 3.00
N SER A 38 2.25 -14.80 3.95
CA SER A 38 1.64 -15.00 5.26
C SER A 38 1.87 -13.79 6.15
N ARG A 39 1.08 -13.70 7.23
CA ARG A 39 1.29 -12.64 8.20
C ARG A 39 2.69 -12.67 8.79
N PRO A 40 3.23 -13.82 9.21
CA PRO A 40 4.60 -13.83 9.73
C PRO A 40 5.62 -13.32 8.73
N ALA A 41 5.42 -13.58 7.44
CA ALA A 41 6.33 -13.06 6.44
C ALA A 41 6.28 -11.54 6.38
N PHE A 42 5.09 -10.95 6.40
CA PHE A 42 4.96 -9.52 6.41
C PHE A 42 5.56 -8.90 7.69
N GLU A 43 5.30 -9.53 8.83
CA GLU A 43 5.83 -9.01 10.09
C GLU A 43 7.35 -9.01 10.10
N SER A 44 7.94 -10.09 9.57
CA SER A 44 9.38 -10.17 9.49
C SER A 44 9.94 -9.09 8.58
N GLU A 45 9.29 -8.86 7.43
CA GLU A 45 9.77 -7.87 6.48
C GLU A 45 9.65 -6.45 6.99
N ILE A 46 8.61 -6.16 7.76
CA ILE A 46 8.46 -4.81 8.29
C ILE A 46 9.65 -4.44 9.16
N ARG A 47 10.23 -5.42 9.82
CA ARG A 47 11.37 -5.18 10.71
C ARG A 47 12.69 -5.26 10.00
N ALA A 48 12.72 -5.67 8.75
CA ALA A 48 13.98 -5.82 8.04
C ALA A 48 14.61 -4.44 7.78
N PRO A 49 15.91 -4.31 7.99
CA PRO A 49 16.56 -3.00 7.86
C PRO A 49 16.47 -2.39 6.47
N HIS A 50 16.39 -3.22 5.45
CA HIS A 50 16.37 -2.72 4.08
C HIS A 50 14.97 -2.69 3.49
N ALA A 51 13.96 -3.04 4.26
CA ALA A 51 12.59 -3.02 3.75
C ALA A 51 11.99 -1.62 3.90
N PHE A 52 11.22 -1.24 2.91
CA PHE A 52 10.63 0.09 2.88
C PHE A 52 9.19 -0.06 2.41
N PRO A 53 8.33 -0.65 3.24
CA PRO A 53 6.95 -0.88 2.83
C PRO A 53 6.11 0.39 2.98
N LEU A 54 5.29 0.64 1.98
CA LEU A 54 4.44 1.83 1.97
C LEU A 54 2.99 1.41 1.77
N VAL A 55 2.08 2.20 2.32
CA VAL A 55 0.66 2.01 2.07
C VAL A 55 0.08 3.28 1.49
N LEU A 56 -0.89 3.09 0.62
CA LEU A 56 -1.73 4.17 0.14
C LEU A 56 -3.00 4.11 0.96
N GLY A 57 -3.30 5.14 1.67
CA GLY A 57 -4.42 5.12 2.60
C GLY A 57 -5.40 6.24 2.38
N GLN A 58 -6.63 5.97 2.73
CA GLN A 58 -7.69 6.97 2.78
C GLN A 58 -7.83 7.39 4.24
N PRO A 59 -7.84 8.69 4.54
CA PRO A 59 -7.83 9.11 5.94
C PRO A 59 -9.17 9.05 6.64
N ASP A 60 -10.28 9.23 5.93
CA ASP A 60 -11.57 9.36 6.60
C ASP A 60 -12.67 8.78 5.74
N PRO A 61 -13.20 7.63 6.10
CA PRO A 61 -12.74 6.77 7.19
C PRO A 61 -11.40 6.13 6.84
N PRO A 62 -10.60 5.78 7.83
CA PRO A 62 -9.29 5.20 7.54
C PRO A 62 -9.44 3.87 6.82
N LEU A 63 -8.71 3.73 5.73
CA LEU A 63 -8.79 2.53 4.94
C LEU A 63 -7.52 2.39 4.13
N VAL A 64 -6.94 1.21 4.12
CA VAL A 64 -5.80 0.93 3.27
C VAL A 64 -6.30 0.57 1.89
N ILE A 65 -5.92 1.37 0.91
CA ILE A 65 -6.35 1.19 -0.47
C ILE A 65 -5.37 0.29 -1.24
N GLY A 66 -4.11 0.36 -0.88
CA GLY A 66 -3.10 -0.43 -1.56
C GLY A 66 -1.78 -0.37 -0.83
N TYR A 67 -0.79 -1.11 -1.34
CA TYR A 67 0.52 -1.10 -0.72
C TYR A 67 1.57 -1.40 -1.78
N ILE A 68 2.80 -1.00 -1.46
CA ILE A 68 3.94 -1.33 -2.28
C ILE A 68 5.06 -1.72 -1.33
N TRP A 69 5.75 -2.80 -1.65
CA TRP A 69 6.83 -3.29 -0.80
C TRP A 69 8.14 -3.09 -1.53
N CYS A 70 8.91 -2.14 -1.06
CA CYS A 70 10.20 -1.84 -1.63
C CYS A 70 11.32 -2.39 -0.77
N TRP A 71 12.44 -2.67 -1.41
CA TRP A 71 13.59 -3.21 -0.72
C TRP A 71 14.80 -2.47 -1.24
N GLY A 72 15.69 -2.07 -0.35
CA GLY A 72 16.92 -1.41 -0.76
C GLY A 72 17.03 -0.01 -0.21
N MET A 73 17.83 0.81 -0.87
CA MET A 73 18.04 2.17 -0.46
C MET A 73 17.09 3.10 -1.19
N LEU A 74 17.06 4.34 -0.74
CA LEU A 74 16.13 5.30 -1.32
C LEU A 74 16.31 5.47 -2.81
N ASP A 75 17.54 5.46 -3.29
CA ASP A 75 17.78 5.68 -4.70
C ASP A 75 17.81 4.39 -5.50
N GLU A 76 17.63 3.26 -4.84
CA GLU A 76 17.63 1.98 -5.54
C GLU A 76 16.59 1.10 -4.92
N CYS A 77 15.35 1.45 -5.10
CA CYS A 77 14.28 0.68 -4.50
C CYS A 77 13.87 -0.44 -5.44
N HIS A 78 13.95 -1.66 -4.96
CA HIS A 78 13.48 -2.82 -5.71
C HIS A 78 12.10 -3.17 -5.23
N ILE A 79 11.15 -3.21 -6.13
CA ILE A 79 9.77 -3.49 -5.77
C ILE A 79 9.60 -5.00 -5.68
N LEU A 80 9.25 -5.49 -4.50
CA LEU A 80 9.00 -6.90 -4.28
C LEU A 80 7.53 -7.26 -4.46
N ASN A 81 6.65 -6.35 -4.15
CA ASN A 81 5.23 -6.65 -4.20
C ASN A 81 4.44 -5.36 -4.26
N VAL A 82 3.33 -5.39 -4.97
CA VAL A 82 2.44 -4.24 -5.05
C VAL A 82 1.03 -4.75 -5.31
N ALA A 83 0.05 -4.18 -4.65
CA ALA A 83 -1.33 -4.56 -4.88
C ALA A 83 -2.26 -3.41 -4.48
N VAL A 84 -3.43 -3.39 -5.10
CA VAL A 84 -4.45 -2.39 -4.84
C VAL A 84 -5.73 -3.11 -4.45
N HIS A 85 -6.42 -2.56 -3.47
CA HIS A 85 -7.70 -3.09 -3.02
C HIS A 85 -8.62 -3.29 -4.24
N PRO A 86 -9.32 -4.42 -4.33
CA PRO A 86 -10.12 -4.70 -5.53
C PRO A 86 -11.10 -3.62 -5.90
N SER A 87 -11.67 -2.94 -4.92
CA SER A 87 -12.66 -1.91 -5.18
C SER A 87 -12.07 -0.65 -5.82
N PHE A 88 -10.73 -0.54 -5.84
CA PHE A 88 -10.07 0.67 -6.33
C PHE A 88 -9.15 0.41 -7.51
N ARG A 89 -9.19 -0.77 -8.09
CA ARG A 89 -8.18 -1.13 -9.08
C ARG A 89 -8.31 -0.34 -10.38
N ARG A 90 -9.48 0.11 -10.72
CA ARG A 90 -9.66 0.80 -11.99
C ARG A 90 -9.40 2.28 -11.92
N MET A 91 -8.86 2.74 -10.82
CA MET A 91 -8.62 4.16 -10.64
C MET A 91 -7.18 4.56 -10.93
N GLY A 92 -6.34 3.63 -11.39
CA GLY A 92 -4.98 3.95 -11.73
C GLY A 92 -4.09 4.21 -10.54
N LEU A 93 -4.48 3.76 -9.35
CA LEU A 93 -3.73 4.07 -8.15
C LEU A 93 -2.40 3.35 -8.08
N ALA A 94 -2.32 2.16 -8.69
CA ALA A 94 -1.05 1.44 -8.68
C ALA A 94 0.02 2.23 -9.41
N SER A 95 -0.33 2.89 -10.50
CA SER A 95 0.62 3.72 -11.21
C SER A 95 1.10 4.89 -10.36
N GLN A 96 0.23 5.42 -9.54
CA GLN A 96 0.61 6.53 -8.68
C GLN A 96 1.57 6.10 -7.59
N MET A 97 1.52 4.84 -7.18
CA MET A 97 2.41 4.35 -6.15
C MET A 97 3.79 4.01 -6.69
N ILE A 98 3.90 3.75 -7.93
CA ILE A 98 5.14 3.37 -8.54
C ILE A 98 5.77 4.57 -9.23
#